data_4bc2390a89af2c000f7af4f06c1834cb
#
_entry.id   4bc2390a89af2c000f7af4f06c1834cb
#
_cell.length_a   1.000
_cell.length_b   1.000
_cell.length_c   1.000
_cell.angle_alpha   90.00
_cell.angle_beta   90.00
_cell.angle_gamma   90.00
#
_symmetry.space_group_name_H-M   'P 1'
#
loop_
_entity.id
_entity.type
_entity.pdbx_description
1 polymer ?
#
loop_
_entity_poly.entity_id
_entity_poly.type
_entity_poly.pdbx_seq_one_letter_code
_entity_poly.pdbx_strand_id
1 'polypeptide(L)'
;NHPLLIPVFTAVVVIVGVLLATGTSYASYRSGVSLLGLLIGPATVALAIPLYAQRERIRALWLPISVALAVGCVVALLSALLIGWSLGATVQTLVALAPKSATIPIALPMAERFGGPASLAAVAVAITGIAGTMMAPLLIRLVRSDDPAVQGFALGLTAHAIGTARALQVNPTMGAFSALAMGLNGVATAVVMPLCLAVLPWF
;
A
#
# COMPACT_ATOMS: atom_id res chain seq x y z
N ASN A 1 -0.74 -22.35 3.10
CA ASN A 1 0.23 -21.25 3.06
C ASN A 1 0.16 -20.48 4.39
N HIS A 2 1.24 -20.56 5.17
CA HIS A 2 1.30 -19.89 6.47
C HIS A 2 1.41 -18.38 6.27
N PRO A 3 0.62 -17.54 6.97
CA PRO A 3 0.62 -16.09 6.77
C PRO A 3 1.98 -15.42 7.04
N LEU A 4 2.83 -16.02 7.89
CA LEU A 4 4.18 -15.53 8.18
C LEU A 4 5.20 -15.84 7.06
N LEU A 5 4.85 -16.68 6.07
CA LEU A 5 5.72 -17.03 4.95
C LEU A 5 5.42 -16.20 3.69
N ILE A 6 4.95 -14.96 3.86
CA ILE A 6 4.80 -14.02 2.75
C ILE A 6 6.20 -13.66 2.24
N PRO A 7 6.49 -13.83 0.93
CA PRO A 7 7.84 -13.63 0.37
C PRO A 7 8.47 -12.29 0.74
N VAL A 8 7.67 -11.21 0.77
CA VAL A 8 8.16 -9.87 1.14
C VAL A 8 8.61 -9.82 2.60
N PHE A 9 7.84 -10.40 3.53
CA PHE A 9 8.21 -10.42 4.94
C PHE A 9 9.47 -11.23 5.18
N THR A 10 9.54 -12.45 4.64
CA THR A 10 10.73 -13.30 4.79
C THR A 10 11.96 -12.67 4.15
N ALA A 11 11.84 -12.05 2.97
CA ALA A 11 12.95 -11.36 2.32
C ALA A 11 13.45 -10.17 3.16
N VAL A 12 12.56 -9.36 3.71
CA VAL A 12 12.93 -8.23 4.59
C VAL A 12 13.69 -8.73 5.83
N VAL A 13 13.18 -9.76 6.51
CA VAL A 13 13.83 -10.31 7.70
C VAL A 13 15.23 -10.83 7.38
N VAL A 14 15.37 -11.58 6.28
CA VAL A 14 16.68 -12.15 5.85
C VAL A 14 17.65 -11.01 5.47
N ILE A 15 17.21 -10.05 4.66
CA ILE A 15 18.08 -8.94 4.21
C ILE A 15 18.53 -8.11 5.41
N VAL A 16 17.60 -7.72 6.29
CA VAL A 16 17.95 -6.95 7.50
C VAL A 16 18.92 -7.74 8.39
N GLY A 17 18.67 -9.03 8.58
CA GLY A 17 19.58 -9.90 9.34
C GLY A 17 20.99 -9.95 8.74
N VAL A 18 21.12 -10.09 7.43
CA VAL A 18 22.40 -10.09 6.72
C VAL A 18 23.10 -8.73 6.86
N LEU A 19 22.39 -7.62 6.65
CA LEU A 19 22.97 -6.28 6.78
C LEU A 19 23.51 -6.02 8.20
N LEU A 20 22.76 -6.44 9.22
CA LEU A 20 23.20 -6.32 10.61
C LEU A 20 24.40 -7.22 10.92
N ALA A 21 24.40 -8.47 10.45
CA ALA A 21 25.48 -9.41 10.67
C ALA A 21 26.79 -9.03 9.95
N THR A 22 26.69 -8.40 8.77
CA THR A 22 27.85 -7.95 7.99
C THR A 22 28.30 -6.53 8.29
N GLY A 23 27.54 -5.77 9.08
CA GLY A 23 27.80 -4.35 9.31
C GLY A 23 27.66 -3.48 8.05
N THR A 24 26.96 -3.98 7.02
CA THR A 24 26.78 -3.25 5.75
C THR A 24 25.84 -2.07 5.94
N SER A 25 26.29 -0.85 5.57
CA SER A 25 25.44 0.33 5.65
C SER A 25 24.27 0.30 4.68
N TYR A 26 23.15 0.91 5.05
CA TYR A 26 21.99 1.04 4.15
C TYR A 26 22.34 1.75 2.83
N ALA A 27 23.22 2.75 2.87
CA ALA A 27 23.66 3.46 1.66
C ALA A 27 24.37 2.53 0.68
N SER A 28 25.28 1.68 1.19
CA SER A 28 25.98 0.67 0.39
C SER A 28 25.03 -0.36 -0.22
N TYR A 29 24.11 -0.86 0.60
CA TYR A 29 23.05 -1.78 0.13
C TYR A 29 22.20 -1.14 -0.97
N ARG A 30 21.71 0.08 -0.75
CA ARG A 30 20.86 0.81 -1.70
C ARG A 30 21.55 1.04 -3.06
N SER A 31 22.84 1.37 -3.05
CA SER A 31 23.60 1.52 -4.30
C SER A 31 23.75 0.19 -5.04
N GLY A 32 24.00 -0.90 -4.33
CA GLY A 32 24.14 -2.25 -4.91
C GLY A 32 22.85 -2.79 -5.52
N VAL A 33 21.67 -2.39 -5.03
CA VAL A 33 20.38 -2.84 -5.55
C VAL A 33 19.71 -1.86 -6.52
N SER A 34 20.42 -0.83 -6.97
CA SER A 34 19.88 0.22 -7.85
C SER A 34 19.25 -0.34 -9.14
N LEU A 35 19.84 -1.38 -9.72
CA LEU A 35 19.32 -2.08 -10.90
C LEU A 35 17.90 -2.66 -10.65
N LEU A 36 17.63 -3.19 -9.47
CA LEU A 36 16.30 -3.70 -9.12
C LEU A 36 15.29 -2.54 -9.09
N GLY A 37 15.70 -1.35 -8.69
CA GLY A 37 14.87 -0.14 -8.73
C GLY A 37 14.40 0.21 -10.14
N LEU A 38 15.25 0.02 -11.17
CA LEU A 38 14.88 0.26 -12.56
C LEU A 38 13.79 -0.70 -13.06
N LEU A 39 13.69 -1.90 -12.50
CA LEU A 39 12.68 -2.89 -12.90
C LEU A 39 11.28 -2.57 -12.35
N ILE A 40 11.16 -1.69 -11.37
CA ILE A 40 9.86 -1.27 -10.80
C ILE A 40 8.98 -0.61 -11.85
N GLY A 41 9.55 0.25 -12.71
CA GLY A 41 8.82 0.91 -13.78
C GLY A 41 8.17 -0.07 -14.76
N PRO A 42 8.93 -0.91 -15.45
CA PRO A 42 8.39 -1.94 -16.35
C PRO A 42 7.41 -2.89 -15.65
N ALA A 43 7.69 -3.32 -14.43
CA ALA A 43 6.79 -4.19 -13.66
C ALA A 43 5.44 -3.50 -13.39
N THR A 44 5.46 -2.19 -13.07
CA THR A 44 4.23 -1.42 -12.85
C THR A 44 3.43 -1.28 -14.16
N VAL A 45 4.10 -1.03 -15.28
CA VAL A 45 3.45 -0.97 -16.60
C VAL A 45 2.85 -2.33 -16.99
N ALA A 46 3.53 -3.43 -16.67
CA ALA A 46 3.02 -4.78 -16.94
C ALA A 46 1.70 -5.10 -16.22
N LEU A 47 1.36 -4.40 -15.12
CA LEU A 47 0.05 -4.52 -14.49
C LEU A 47 -1.11 -4.06 -15.38
N ALA A 48 -0.86 -3.31 -16.45
CA ALA A 48 -1.87 -2.96 -17.44
C ALA A 48 -2.43 -4.19 -18.18
N ILE A 49 -1.65 -5.27 -18.31
CA ILE A 49 -2.07 -6.50 -19.01
C ILE A 49 -3.27 -7.16 -18.31
N PRO A 50 -3.20 -7.55 -17.01
CA PRO A 50 -4.34 -8.12 -16.32
C PRO A 50 -5.51 -7.13 -16.17
N LEU A 51 -5.25 -5.82 -16.06
CA LEU A 51 -6.29 -4.80 -16.05
C LEU A 51 -7.06 -4.75 -17.37
N TYR A 52 -6.37 -4.77 -18.49
CA TYR A 52 -6.99 -4.77 -19.81
C TYR A 52 -7.85 -6.02 -20.03
N ALA A 53 -7.40 -7.17 -19.57
CA ALA A 53 -8.18 -8.42 -19.62
C ALA A 53 -9.50 -8.35 -18.84
N GLN A 54 -9.58 -7.51 -17.79
CA GLN A 54 -10.77 -7.32 -16.96
C GLN A 54 -11.57 -6.04 -17.29
N ARG A 55 -11.26 -5.35 -18.39
CA ARG A 55 -11.81 -4.02 -18.73
C ARG A 55 -13.34 -3.95 -18.74
N GLU A 56 -14.02 -5.00 -19.22
CA GLU A 56 -15.47 -5.02 -19.29
C GLU A 56 -16.09 -5.10 -17.89
N ARG A 57 -15.54 -5.96 -17.04
CA ARG A 57 -15.96 -6.09 -15.64
C ARG A 57 -15.67 -4.80 -14.84
N ILE A 58 -14.52 -4.19 -15.06
CA ILE A 58 -14.16 -2.90 -14.45
C ILE A 58 -15.16 -1.82 -14.88
N ARG A 59 -15.52 -1.76 -16.17
CA ARG A 59 -16.52 -0.82 -16.66
C ARG A 59 -17.91 -1.08 -16.06
N ALA A 60 -18.31 -2.33 -15.92
CA ALA A 60 -19.60 -2.68 -15.30
C ALA A 60 -19.64 -2.30 -13.80
N LEU A 61 -18.50 -2.35 -13.12
CA LEU A 61 -18.37 -2.07 -11.68
C LEU A 61 -17.85 -0.64 -11.37
N TRP A 62 -17.89 0.27 -12.35
CA TRP A 62 -17.30 1.62 -12.17
C TRP A 62 -17.83 2.35 -10.94
N LEU A 63 -19.12 2.29 -10.67
CA LEU A 63 -19.76 2.98 -9.53
C LEU A 63 -19.36 2.36 -8.18
N PRO A 64 -19.52 1.03 -7.94
CA PRO A 64 -19.02 0.42 -6.70
C PRO A 64 -17.51 0.60 -6.50
N ILE A 65 -16.71 0.55 -7.56
CA ILE A 65 -15.26 0.82 -7.48
C ILE A 65 -15.01 2.25 -6.99
N SER A 66 -15.68 3.25 -7.58
CA SER A 66 -15.50 4.65 -7.22
C SER A 66 -15.92 4.94 -5.78
N VAL A 67 -17.06 4.38 -5.35
CA VAL A 67 -17.55 4.54 -3.97
C VAL A 67 -16.60 3.84 -2.97
N ALA A 68 -16.20 2.59 -3.26
CA ALA A 68 -15.29 1.85 -2.39
C ALA A 68 -13.91 2.53 -2.29
N LEU A 69 -13.42 3.10 -3.40
CA LEU A 69 -12.18 3.88 -3.43
C LEU A 69 -12.29 5.14 -2.54
N ALA A 70 -13.34 5.93 -2.74
CA ALA A 70 -13.53 7.18 -2.01
C ALA A 70 -13.65 6.92 -0.50
N VAL A 71 -14.54 6.00 -0.12
CA VAL A 71 -14.75 5.64 1.29
C VAL A 71 -13.49 5.01 1.88
N GLY A 72 -12.89 4.05 1.19
CA GLY A 72 -11.72 3.33 1.69
C GLY A 72 -10.50 4.23 1.83
N CYS A 73 -10.23 5.14 0.87
CA CYS A 73 -9.15 6.12 0.95
C CYS A 73 -9.33 7.06 2.15
N VAL A 74 -10.53 7.65 2.29
CA VAL A 74 -10.85 8.56 3.40
C VAL A 74 -10.74 7.85 4.75
N VAL A 75 -11.31 6.66 4.88
CA VAL A 75 -11.25 5.87 6.13
C VAL A 75 -9.81 5.49 6.46
N ALA A 76 -9.02 5.03 5.49
CA ALA A 76 -7.63 4.66 5.71
C ALA A 76 -6.78 5.85 6.19
N LEU A 77 -7.00 7.04 5.61
CA LEU A 77 -6.29 8.26 5.96
C LEU A 77 -6.75 8.79 7.32
N LEU A 78 -8.04 9.00 7.50
CA LEU A 78 -8.58 9.55 8.75
C LEU A 78 -8.30 8.61 9.94
N SER A 79 -8.43 7.29 9.80
CA SER A 79 -8.11 6.36 10.87
C SER A 79 -6.64 6.45 11.30
N ALA A 80 -5.71 6.59 10.34
CA ALA A 80 -4.30 6.76 10.65
C ALA A 80 -4.03 8.06 11.44
N LEU A 81 -4.63 9.17 10.98
CA LEU A 81 -4.49 10.48 11.62
C LEU A 81 -5.13 10.50 13.00
N LEU A 82 -6.38 10.04 13.13
CA LEU A 82 -7.13 10.08 14.39
C LEU A 82 -6.52 9.15 15.46
N ILE A 83 -6.13 7.94 15.07
CA ILE A 83 -5.47 7.01 16.00
C ILE A 83 -4.11 7.55 16.42
N GLY A 84 -3.29 8.01 15.47
CA GLY A 84 -2.00 8.60 15.78
C GLY A 84 -2.12 9.82 16.70
N TRP A 85 -3.06 10.71 16.42
CA TRP A 85 -3.33 11.87 17.27
C TRP A 85 -3.81 11.48 18.68
N SER A 86 -4.73 10.55 18.80
CA SER A 86 -5.22 10.06 20.10
C SER A 86 -4.13 9.41 20.96
N LEU A 87 -3.07 8.91 20.32
CA LEU A 87 -1.88 8.36 20.98
C LEU A 87 -0.78 9.41 21.23
N GLY A 88 -1.05 10.68 20.97
CA GLY A 88 -0.10 11.78 21.21
C GLY A 88 1.02 11.90 20.18
N ALA A 89 0.82 11.39 18.95
CA ALA A 89 1.80 11.52 17.89
C ALA A 89 1.99 12.99 17.48
N THR A 90 3.23 13.37 17.17
CA THR A 90 3.55 14.71 16.66
C THR A 90 2.96 14.91 15.27
N VAL A 91 2.76 16.16 14.85
CA VAL A 91 2.29 16.51 13.50
C VAL A 91 3.14 15.86 12.42
N GLN A 92 4.46 15.90 12.55
CA GLN A 92 5.38 15.24 11.59
C GLN A 92 5.14 13.74 11.49
N THR A 93 4.87 13.08 12.62
CA THR A 93 4.53 11.65 12.65
C THR A 93 3.20 11.40 11.95
N LEU A 94 2.17 12.22 12.22
CA LEU A 94 0.86 12.12 11.58
C LEU A 94 0.97 12.26 10.05
N VAL A 95 1.74 13.25 9.58
CA VAL A 95 2.01 13.45 8.15
C VAL A 95 2.70 12.24 7.52
N ALA A 96 3.66 11.63 8.21
CA ALA A 96 4.33 10.42 7.71
C ALA A 96 3.39 9.20 7.65
N LEU A 97 2.44 9.09 8.60
CA LEU A 97 1.48 7.98 8.64
C LEU A 97 0.32 8.16 7.65
N ALA A 98 -0.03 9.38 7.29
CA ALA A 98 -1.16 9.68 6.44
C ALA A 98 -1.17 8.87 5.12
N PRO A 99 -0.09 8.82 4.32
CA PRO A 99 -0.07 8.11 3.05
C PRO A 99 0.25 6.60 3.19
N LYS A 100 0.18 5.99 4.38
CA LYS A 100 0.60 4.60 4.65
C LYS A 100 -0.03 3.54 3.75
N SER A 101 -1.20 3.79 3.19
CA SER A 101 -1.91 2.87 2.29
C SER A 101 -1.61 3.11 0.80
N ALA A 102 -0.82 4.14 0.47
CA ALA A 102 -0.24 4.33 -0.85
C ALA A 102 1.07 3.54 -1.01
N THR A 103 1.54 3.38 -2.25
CA THR A 103 2.85 2.75 -2.51
C THR A 103 4.00 3.66 -2.14
N ILE A 104 5.17 3.08 -1.81
CA ILE A 104 6.39 3.82 -1.43
C ILE A 104 6.71 4.98 -2.40
N PRO A 105 6.71 4.81 -3.75
CA PRO A 105 7.01 5.90 -4.67
C PRO A 105 6.07 7.11 -4.58
N ILE A 106 4.88 6.93 -4.05
CA ILE A 106 3.89 8.01 -3.85
C ILE A 106 3.95 8.52 -2.41
N ALA A 107 4.01 7.61 -1.45
CA ALA A 107 3.92 7.95 -0.03
C ALA A 107 5.11 8.78 0.47
N LEU A 108 6.35 8.47 0.03
CA LEU A 108 7.54 9.17 0.50
C LEU A 108 7.57 10.65 0.06
N PRO A 109 7.45 10.97 -1.25
CA PRO A 109 7.42 12.37 -1.67
C PRO A 109 6.26 13.16 -1.08
N MET A 110 5.12 12.50 -0.83
CA MET A 110 3.99 13.16 -0.16
C MET A 110 4.32 13.50 1.29
N ALA A 111 4.86 12.55 2.07
CA ALA A 111 5.25 12.80 3.44
C ALA A 111 6.28 13.94 3.53
N GLU A 112 7.33 13.91 2.71
CA GLU A 112 8.36 14.95 2.66
C GLU A 112 7.79 16.33 2.32
N ARG A 113 6.91 16.40 1.33
CA ARG A 113 6.27 17.65 0.90
C ARG A 113 5.52 18.36 2.01
N PHE A 114 4.92 17.61 2.94
CA PHE A 114 4.15 18.14 4.07
C PHE A 114 4.92 18.12 5.40
N GLY A 115 6.24 17.90 5.36
CA GLY A 115 7.12 18.00 6.53
C GLY A 115 7.19 16.74 7.40
N GLY A 116 6.71 15.59 6.90
CA GLY A 116 6.85 14.29 7.57
C GLY A 116 8.14 13.57 7.18
N PRO A 117 8.77 12.81 8.09
CA PRO A 117 9.98 12.04 7.79
C PRO A 117 9.70 10.91 6.79
N ALA A 118 10.40 10.92 5.63
CA ALA A 118 10.25 9.87 4.61
C ALA A 118 10.59 8.48 5.14
N SER A 119 11.58 8.36 6.02
CA SER A 119 11.95 7.08 6.64
C SER A 119 10.81 6.48 7.46
N LEU A 120 10.09 7.31 8.21
CA LEU A 120 8.92 6.88 8.98
C LEU A 120 7.75 6.49 8.04
N ALA A 121 7.52 7.27 6.98
CA ALA A 121 6.53 6.92 5.95
C ALA A 121 6.85 5.58 5.28
N ALA A 122 8.14 5.31 4.95
CA ALA A 122 8.57 4.03 4.39
C ALA A 122 8.24 2.85 5.32
N VAL A 123 8.55 3.00 6.60
CA VAL A 123 8.23 1.97 7.62
C VAL A 123 6.73 1.77 7.76
N ALA A 124 5.96 2.86 7.82
CA ALA A 124 4.49 2.79 7.92
C ALA A 124 3.85 2.08 6.73
N VAL A 125 4.31 2.39 5.51
CA VAL A 125 3.89 1.71 4.27
C VAL A 125 4.24 0.22 4.34
N ALA A 126 5.48 -0.13 4.68
CA ALA A 126 5.93 -1.52 4.74
C ALA A 126 5.11 -2.34 5.75
N ILE A 127 4.93 -1.82 6.97
CA ILE A 127 4.12 -2.47 8.01
C ILE A 127 2.67 -2.62 7.56
N THR A 128 2.08 -1.57 6.97
CA THR A 128 0.69 -1.61 6.49
C THR A 128 0.50 -2.67 5.41
N GLY A 129 1.42 -2.75 4.45
CA GLY A 129 1.35 -3.75 3.37
C GLY A 129 1.53 -5.18 3.87
N ILE A 130 2.50 -5.41 4.74
CA ILE A 130 2.76 -6.73 5.33
C ILE A 130 1.58 -7.16 6.21
N ALA A 131 1.18 -6.34 7.18
CA ALA A 131 0.09 -6.65 8.10
C ALA A 131 -1.25 -6.82 7.36
N GLY A 132 -1.58 -5.92 6.43
CA GLY A 132 -2.79 -6.01 5.61
C GLY A 132 -2.84 -7.30 4.78
N THR A 133 -1.72 -7.70 4.18
CA THR A 133 -1.64 -8.96 3.43
C THR A 133 -1.77 -10.19 4.33
N MET A 134 -1.18 -10.16 5.54
CA MET A 134 -1.30 -11.25 6.51
C MET A 134 -2.71 -11.40 7.06
N MET A 135 -3.39 -10.28 7.33
CA MET A 135 -4.74 -10.26 7.88
C MET A 135 -5.83 -10.52 6.82
N ALA A 136 -5.54 -10.30 5.54
CA ALA A 136 -6.52 -10.40 4.47
C ALA A 136 -7.33 -11.71 4.47
N PRO A 137 -6.75 -12.92 4.60
CA PRO A 137 -7.52 -14.15 4.62
C PRO A 137 -8.54 -14.24 5.77
N LEU A 138 -8.17 -13.70 6.94
CA LEU A 138 -9.06 -13.64 8.10
C LEU A 138 -10.20 -12.66 7.86
N LEU A 139 -9.89 -11.45 7.41
CA LEU A 139 -10.87 -10.40 7.14
C LEU A 139 -11.85 -10.78 6.03
N ILE A 140 -11.35 -11.38 4.94
CA ILE A 140 -12.18 -11.87 3.85
C ILE A 140 -13.17 -12.93 4.34
N ARG A 141 -12.74 -13.87 5.19
CA ARG A 141 -13.63 -14.87 5.80
C ARG A 141 -14.68 -14.22 6.71
N LEU A 142 -14.30 -13.20 7.46
CA LEU A 142 -15.20 -12.49 8.37
C LEU A 142 -16.31 -11.75 7.61
N VAL A 143 -15.95 -11.14 6.48
CA VAL A 143 -16.89 -10.42 5.59
C VAL A 143 -17.67 -11.39 4.69
N ARG A 144 -17.29 -12.68 4.63
CA ARG A 144 -17.91 -13.74 3.81
C ARG A 144 -18.00 -13.36 2.33
N SER A 145 -16.96 -12.74 1.79
CA SER A 145 -16.90 -12.37 0.38
C SER A 145 -16.15 -13.43 -0.43
N ASP A 146 -16.81 -14.05 -1.39
CA ASP A 146 -16.23 -15.05 -2.29
C ASP A 146 -15.85 -14.49 -3.66
N ASP A 147 -16.16 -13.22 -3.94
CA ASP A 147 -15.82 -12.57 -5.21
C ASP A 147 -14.35 -12.14 -5.26
N PRO A 148 -13.52 -12.73 -6.17
CA PRO A 148 -12.11 -12.36 -6.31
C PRO A 148 -11.88 -10.88 -6.67
N ALA A 149 -12.84 -10.21 -7.33
CA ALA A 149 -12.72 -8.79 -7.64
C ALA A 149 -12.82 -7.94 -6.38
N VAL A 150 -13.77 -8.25 -5.50
CA VAL A 150 -13.95 -7.56 -4.21
C VAL A 150 -12.74 -7.79 -3.30
N GLN A 151 -12.30 -9.05 -3.18
CA GLN A 151 -11.12 -9.41 -2.39
C GLN A 151 -9.86 -8.69 -2.88
N GLY A 152 -9.66 -8.69 -4.21
CA GLY A 152 -8.52 -8.02 -4.84
C GLY A 152 -8.56 -6.52 -4.62
N PHE A 153 -9.71 -5.89 -4.85
CA PHE A 153 -9.87 -4.45 -4.67
C PHE A 153 -9.57 -4.02 -3.23
N ALA A 154 -10.14 -4.72 -2.25
CA ALA A 154 -9.87 -4.44 -0.83
C ALA A 154 -8.38 -4.59 -0.48
N LEU A 155 -7.73 -5.64 -1.01
CA LEU A 155 -6.31 -5.90 -0.73
C LEU A 155 -5.40 -4.84 -1.38
N GLY A 156 -5.69 -4.43 -2.61
CA GLY A 156 -4.92 -3.38 -3.30
C GLY A 156 -5.08 -2.00 -2.66
N LEU A 157 -6.29 -1.69 -2.18
CA LEU A 157 -6.60 -0.44 -1.49
C LEU A 157 -5.87 -0.31 -0.14
N THR A 158 -5.76 -1.41 0.61
CA THR A 158 -5.21 -1.41 1.97
C THR A 158 -3.72 -1.76 2.02
N ALA A 159 -3.31 -2.79 1.27
CA ALA A 159 -1.96 -3.36 1.32
C ALA A 159 -1.12 -3.08 0.06
N HIS A 160 -1.60 -2.17 -0.80
CA HIS A 160 -0.92 -1.61 -1.97
C HIS A 160 -0.12 -2.65 -2.78
N ALA A 161 1.17 -2.40 -3.12
CA ALA A 161 1.99 -3.27 -3.94
C ALA A 161 2.24 -4.65 -3.32
N ILE A 162 2.38 -4.75 -1.99
CA ILE A 162 2.60 -6.01 -1.27
C ILE A 162 1.37 -6.90 -1.39
N GLY A 163 0.18 -6.33 -1.15
CA GLY A 163 -1.09 -7.02 -1.32
C GLY A 163 -1.34 -7.43 -2.78
N THR A 164 -1.01 -6.55 -3.73
CA THR A 164 -1.16 -6.80 -5.17
C THR A 164 -0.28 -7.96 -5.63
N ALA A 165 0.99 -8.01 -5.19
CA ALA A 165 1.88 -9.11 -5.50
C ALA A 165 1.31 -10.45 -4.98
N ARG A 166 0.71 -10.46 -3.80
CA ARG A 166 0.03 -11.64 -3.25
C ARG A 166 -1.24 -12.00 -4.03
N ALA A 167 -2.06 -11.01 -4.37
CA ALA A 167 -3.30 -11.21 -5.13
C ALA A 167 -3.05 -11.87 -6.50
N LEU A 168 -2.00 -11.42 -7.21
CA LEU A 168 -1.57 -12.00 -8.50
C LEU A 168 -1.19 -13.48 -8.41
N GLN A 169 -0.63 -13.91 -7.27
CA GLN A 169 -0.28 -15.32 -7.03
C GLN A 169 -1.48 -16.20 -6.71
N VAL A 170 -2.58 -15.62 -6.22
CA VAL A 170 -3.78 -16.36 -5.81
C VAL A 170 -4.75 -16.54 -6.97
N ASN A 171 -5.09 -15.46 -7.67
CA ASN A 171 -6.08 -15.48 -8.75
C ASN A 171 -5.86 -14.29 -9.69
N PRO A 172 -5.88 -14.49 -11.03
CA PRO A 172 -5.69 -13.40 -12.00
C PRO A 172 -6.69 -12.25 -11.86
N THR A 173 -7.96 -12.53 -11.59
CA THR A 173 -8.98 -11.50 -11.37
C THR A 173 -8.70 -10.72 -10.08
N MET A 174 -8.37 -11.42 -8.99
CA MET A 174 -7.98 -10.81 -7.73
C MET A 174 -6.75 -9.89 -7.92
N GLY A 175 -5.74 -10.34 -8.69
CA GLY A 175 -4.57 -9.55 -9.04
C GLY A 175 -4.89 -8.29 -9.84
N ALA A 176 -5.74 -8.41 -10.86
CA ALA A 176 -6.15 -7.27 -11.68
C ALA A 176 -6.88 -6.20 -10.86
N PHE A 177 -7.88 -6.58 -10.06
CA PHE A 177 -8.61 -5.63 -9.23
C PHE A 177 -7.75 -5.04 -8.10
N SER A 178 -6.78 -5.80 -7.59
CA SER A 178 -5.79 -5.28 -6.62
C SER A 178 -4.87 -4.24 -7.25
N ALA A 179 -4.37 -4.49 -8.47
CA ALA A 179 -3.55 -3.52 -9.20
C ALA A 179 -4.33 -2.24 -9.52
N LEU A 180 -5.60 -2.37 -9.92
CA LEU A 180 -6.50 -1.23 -10.13
C LEU A 180 -6.65 -0.40 -8.85
N ALA A 181 -7.00 -1.04 -7.74
CA ALA A 181 -7.21 -0.37 -6.46
C ALA A 181 -5.93 0.32 -5.96
N MET A 182 -4.78 -0.35 -6.08
CA MET A 182 -3.47 0.22 -5.73
C MET A 182 -3.17 1.51 -6.52
N GLY A 183 -3.36 1.48 -7.84
CA GLY A 183 -3.12 2.64 -8.69
C GLY A 183 -4.07 3.80 -8.39
N LEU A 184 -5.38 3.50 -8.34
CA LEU A 184 -6.40 4.51 -8.03
C LEU A 184 -6.24 5.09 -6.62
N ASN A 185 -5.89 4.26 -5.63
CA ASN A 185 -5.67 4.73 -4.26
C ASN A 185 -4.45 5.66 -4.15
N GLY A 186 -3.40 5.40 -4.94
CA GLY A 186 -2.26 6.32 -5.02
C GLY A 186 -2.69 7.72 -5.49
N VAL A 187 -3.48 7.80 -6.56
CA VAL A 187 -4.03 9.06 -7.08
C VAL A 187 -5.00 9.68 -6.06
N ALA A 188 -5.93 8.89 -5.51
CA ALA A 188 -6.89 9.37 -4.52
C ALA A 188 -6.19 9.94 -3.28
N THR A 189 -5.17 9.24 -2.75
CA THR A 189 -4.38 9.71 -1.60
C THR A 189 -3.68 11.03 -1.91
N ALA A 190 -3.13 11.20 -3.13
CA ALA A 190 -2.47 12.43 -3.55
C ALA A 190 -3.41 13.65 -3.57
N VAL A 191 -4.71 13.42 -3.79
CA VAL A 191 -5.74 14.47 -3.77
C VAL A 191 -6.34 14.65 -2.38
N VAL A 192 -6.68 13.55 -1.71
CA VAL A 192 -7.44 13.58 -0.44
C VAL A 192 -6.54 14.00 0.74
N MET A 193 -5.29 13.57 0.78
CA MET A 193 -4.40 13.89 1.89
C MET A 193 -4.20 15.41 2.09
N PRO A 194 -3.86 16.21 1.07
CA PRO A 194 -3.76 17.67 1.24
C PRO A 194 -5.05 18.31 1.75
N LEU A 195 -6.20 17.85 1.24
CA LEU A 195 -7.51 18.36 1.66
C LEU A 195 -7.79 18.03 3.13
N CYS A 196 -7.49 16.80 3.57
CA CYS A 196 -7.64 16.41 4.96
C CYS A 196 -6.72 17.20 5.90
N LEU A 197 -5.45 17.39 5.51
CA LEU A 197 -4.50 18.16 6.31
C LEU A 197 -4.92 19.63 6.42
N ALA A 198 -5.50 20.23 5.37
CA ALA A 198 -5.96 21.61 5.39
C ALA A 198 -7.20 21.86 6.30
N VAL A 199 -7.99 20.82 6.57
CA VAL A 199 -9.22 20.93 7.38
C VAL A 199 -8.98 20.56 8.85
N LEU A 200 -7.95 19.80 9.15
CA LEU A 200 -7.68 19.36 10.51
C LEU A 200 -6.98 20.47 11.32
N PRO A 201 -7.49 20.79 12.53
CA PRO A 201 -7.00 21.93 13.32
C PRO A 201 -5.59 21.75 13.92
N TRP A 202 -4.95 20.61 13.63
CA TRP A 202 -3.60 20.27 14.15
C TRP A 202 -2.48 20.59 13.15
N PHE A 203 -2.79 21.00 11.93
CA PHE A 203 -1.85 21.29 10.85
C PHE A 203 -1.81 22.79 10.47
#